data_5498298121942668acddffdbfac61646
#
_entry.id   5498298121942668acddffdbfac61646
#
_cell.length_a   1.000
_cell.length_b   1.000
_cell.length_c   1.000
_cell.angle_alpha   90.00
_cell.angle_beta   90.00
_cell.angle_gamma   90.00
#
_symmetry.space_group_name_H-M   'P 1'
#
loop_
_entity.id
_entity.type
_entity.pdbx_description
1 polymer ?
#
loop_
_entity_poly.entity_id
_entity_poly.type
_entity_poly.pdbx_seq_one_letter_code
_entity_poly.pdbx_strand_id
1 'polypeptide(L)'
;MRLLDRYEEIVGHQEVERLRRLADRLAGKRIVHVNSTRTGGGVAEILGWMVPLMQELGIQARWETVAGPPDFYRVTKAFHNGLQGLPVALRKSDFDLHYEVNRENAQRLNLEADIVFVHDPQPIYLLQFTPPGQVGRWIWRCHIDASRPNRTIWKYLEASISRYDAAIFSMPAFARPLACPMFVIPPSIDPFSDKNCAIPEAERLETISRLGIDPDRLLLVQVSRFDRFKDPLGVIEAFRLLEPYYPGLQLALAGGPADDDPEGAEVLRDVLDRAGD
;
A
#
# COMPACT_ATOMS: atom_id res chain seq x y z
N MET A 1 24.22 14.20 -2.40
CA MET A 1 24.35 13.03 -3.30
C MET A 1 22.98 12.77 -3.92
N ARG A 2 22.92 12.56 -5.23
CA ARG A 2 21.66 12.27 -5.93
C ARG A 2 21.15 10.90 -5.52
N LEU A 3 19.84 10.69 -5.61
CA LEU A 3 19.23 9.41 -5.24
C LEU A 3 19.75 8.26 -6.12
N LEU A 4 19.90 8.50 -7.42
CA LEU A 4 20.45 7.52 -8.36
C LEU A 4 21.89 7.14 -8.06
N ASP A 5 22.74 8.07 -7.59
CA ASP A 5 24.13 7.78 -7.24
C ASP A 5 24.19 6.79 -6.04
N ARG A 6 23.27 6.95 -5.07
CA ARG A 6 23.15 6.03 -3.94
C ARG A 6 22.69 4.64 -4.39
N TYR A 7 21.71 4.57 -5.28
CA TYR A 7 21.25 3.28 -5.81
C TYR A 7 22.32 2.56 -6.63
N GLU A 8 23.18 3.31 -7.35
CA GLU A 8 24.27 2.73 -8.13
C GLU A 8 25.25 1.91 -7.27
N GLU A 9 25.46 2.30 -6.01
CA GLU A 9 26.29 1.55 -5.06
C GLU A 9 25.74 0.15 -4.77
N ILE A 10 24.41 -0.06 -4.89
CA ILE A 10 23.76 -1.34 -4.62
C ILE A 10 23.52 -2.15 -5.91
N VAL A 11 22.96 -1.50 -6.94
CA VAL A 11 22.52 -2.21 -8.15
C VAL A 11 23.56 -2.20 -9.26
N GLY A 12 24.59 -1.38 -9.11
CA GLY A 12 25.67 -1.22 -10.08
C GLY A 12 25.34 -0.29 -11.25
N HIS A 13 26.40 0.20 -11.90
CA HIS A 13 26.34 1.18 -12.98
C HIS A 13 25.43 0.73 -14.14
N GLN A 14 25.49 -0.55 -14.53
CA GLN A 14 24.74 -1.05 -15.69
C GLN A 14 23.22 -0.93 -15.51
N GLU A 15 22.70 -1.20 -14.31
CA GLU A 15 21.26 -1.09 -14.04
C GLU A 15 20.82 0.37 -13.98
N VAL A 16 21.63 1.26 -13.42
CA VAL A 16 21.33 2.70 -13.43
C VAL A 16 21.29 3.26 -14.85
N GLU A 17 22.26 2.90 -15.70
CA GLU A 17 22.28 3.29 -17.11
C GLU A 17 21.10 2.69 -17.89
N ARG A 18 20.69 1.47 -17.57
CA ARG A 18 19.48 0.87 -18.15
C ARG A 18 18.24 1.68 -17.76
N LEU A 19 18.14 2.06 -16.47
CA LEU A 19 17.04 2.87 -15.98
C LEU A 19 16.98 4.24 -16.64
N ARG A 20 18.14 4.92 -16.81
CA ARG A 20 18.24 6.19 -17.54
C ARG A 20 17.73 6.07 -18.97
N ARG A 21 18.19 5.06 -19.72
CA ARG A 21 17.70 4.81 -21.09
C ARG A 21 16.21 4.55 -21.19
N LEU A 22 15.62 3.90 -20.17
CA LEU A 22 14.17 3.70 -20.11
C LEU A 22 13.46 5.03 -19.80
N ALA A 23 14.02 5.84 -18.90
CA ALA A 23 13.47 7.13 -18.54
C ALA A 23 13.53 8.16 -19.69
N ASP A 24 14.55 8.11 -20.54
CA ASP A 24 14.66 8.97 -21.73
C ASP A 24 13.42 8.86 -22.63
N ARG A 25 12.80 7.68 -22.70
CA ARG A 25 11.55 7.46 -23.45
C ARG A 25 10.34 8.17 -22.84
N LEU A 26 10.44 8.55 -21.58
CA LEU A 26 9.42 9.24 -20.80
C LEU A 26 9.82 10.67 -20.43
N ALA A 27 10.96 11.16 -20.97
CA ALA A 27 11.45 12.50 -20.69
C ALA A 27 10.39 13.55 -20.99
N GLY A 28 10.14 14.45 -20.04
CA GLY A 28 9.13 15.50 -20.14
C GLY A 28 7.67 15.02 -20.04
N LYS A 29 7.42 13.72 -19.94
CA LYS A 29 6.07 13.20 -19.72
C LYS A 29 5.56 13.53 -18.31
N ARG A 30 4.29 13.95 -18.25
CA ARG A 30 3.57 14.22 -17.00
C ARG A 30 2.94 12.92 -16.53
N ILE A 31 3.35 12.47 -15.35
CA ILE A 31 2.83 11.25 -14.73
C ILE A 31 2.25 11.60 -13.36
N VAL A 32 1.02 11.17 -13.10
CA VAL A 32 0.35 11.36 -11.81
C VAL A 32 0.07 10.00 -11.19
N HIS A 33 0.48 9.83 -9.94
CA HIS A 33 0.06 8.71 -9.10
C HIS A 33 -1.03 9.17 -8.14
N VAL A 34 -2.10 8.40 -8.00
CA VAL A 34 -3.21 8.70 -7.08
C VAL A 34 -3.50 7.52 -6.19
N ASN A 35 -3.47 7.74 -4.87
CA ASN A 35 -3.88 6.75 -3.86
C ASN A 35 -4.71 7.41 -2.73
N SER A 36 -4.94 6.68 -1.62
CA SER A 36 -5.80 7.13 -0.52
C SER A 36 -5.09 7.91 0.59
N THR A 37 -3.76 7.77 0.74
CA THR A 37 -3.02 8.38 1.86
C THR A 37 -1.58 8.71 1.50
N ARG A 38 -1.02 9.71 2.18
CA ARG A 38 0.42 10.06 2.13
C ARG A 38 1.24 9.30 3.16
N THR A 39 0.60 8.77 4.19
CA THR A 39 1.26 8.16 5.34
C THR A 39 0.65 6.81 5.66
N GLY A 40 1.46 5.91 6.17
CA GLY A 40 1.03 4.56 6.52
C GLY A 40 0.74 3.66 5.31
N GLY A 41 1.21 2.44 5.37
CA GLY A 41 1.00 1.44 4.32
C GLY A 41 2.02 1.44 3.18
N GLY A 42 2.11 0.28 2.53
CA GLY A 42 3.14 0.01 1.52
C GLY A 42 3.06 0.87 0.26
N VAL A 43 1.85 1.28 -0.17
CA VAL A 43 1.69 2.11 -1.36
C VAL A 43 2.27 3.51 -1.15
N ALA A 44 1.99 4.12 0.01
CA ALA A 44 2.55 5.42 0.38
C ALA A 44 4.08 5.35 0.48
N GLU A 45 4.62 4.27 1.05
CA GLU A 45 6.06 4.03 1.13
C GLU A 45 6.70 3.93 -0.26
N ILE A 46 6.12 3.13 -1.16
CA ILE A 46 6.61 3.00 -2.54
C ILE A 46 6.58 4.36 -3.25
N LEU A 47 5.49 5.10 -3.18
CA LEU A 47 5.33 6.38 -3.88
C LEU A 47 6.25 7.46 -3.30
N GLY A 48 6.51 7.43 -2.00
CA GLY A 48 7.41 8.36 -1.32
C GLY A 48 8.84 8.34 -1.88
N TRP A 49 9.30 7.21 -2.39
CA TRP A 49 10.62 7.06 -3.02
C TRP A 49 10.57 7.04 -4.54
N MET A 50 9.57 6.39 -5.11
CA MET A 50 9.46 6.25 -6.56
C MET A 50 9.22 7.59 -7.26
N VAL A 51 8.38 8.47 -6.71
CA VAL A 51 8.07 9.76 -7.34
C VAL A 51 9.32 10.67 -7.38
N PRO A 52 10.08 10.87 -6.29
CA PRO A 52 11.36 11.60 -6.36
C PRO A 52 12.37 10.98 -7.33
N LEU A 53 12.46 9.65 -7.39
CA LEU A 53 13.34 8.97 -8.35
C LEU A 53 12.93 9.24 -9.80
N MET A 54 11.64 9.21 -10.10
CA MET A 54 11.14 9.57 -11.44
C MET A 54 11.45 11.02 -11.79
N GLN A 55 11.34 11.94 -10.83
CA GLN A 55 11.68 13.35 -11.02
C GLN A 55 13.17 13.56 -11.29
N GLU A 56 14.06 12.84 -10.59
CA GLU A 56 15.50 12.88 -10.84
C GLU A 56 15.87 12.34 -12.21
N LEU A 57 15.07 11.40 -12.73
CA LEU A 57 15.17 10.86 -14.08
C LEU A 57 14.57 11.76 -15.18
N GLY A 58 14.12 12.98 -14.86
CA GLY A 58 13.58 13.94 -15.82
C GLY A 58 12.09 13.73 -16.18
N ILE A 59 11.39 12.88 -15.46
CA ILE A 59 9.95 12.67 -15.62
C ILE A 59 9.19 13.67 -14.75
N GLN A 60 8.16 14.33 -15.28
CA GLN A 60 7.31 15.25 -14.52
C GLN A 60 6.29 14.46 -13.65
N ALA A 61 6.82 13.72 -12.66
CA ALA A 61 6.02 12.89 -11.79
C ALA A 61 5.40 13.69 -10.62
N ARG A 62 4.15 13.39 -10.29
CA ARG A 62 3.41 13.95 -9.14
C ARG A 62 2.66 12.86 -8.40
N TRP A 63 2.38 13.13 -7.15
CA TRP A 63 1.58 12.25 -6.30
C TRP A 63 0.42 13.03 -5.68
N GLU A 64 -0.79 12.58 -5.95
CA GLU A 64 -2.05 13.11 -5.45
C GLU A 64 -2.71 12.10 -4.51
N THR A 65 -3.55 12.60 -3.59
CA THR A 65 -4.33 11.72 -2.69
C THR A 65 -5.80 12.11 -2.71
N VAL A 66 -6.66 11.10 -2.77
CA VAL A 66 -8.09 11.31 -2.56
C VAL A 66 -8.36 11.66 -1.10
N ALA A 67 -9.37 12.48 -0.86
CA ALA A 67 -9.86 12.78 0.46
C ALA A 67 -11.36 12.49 0.52
N GLY A 68 -11.82 12.04 1.68
CA GLY A 68 -13.22 11.75 1.92
C GLY A 68 -13.57 11.81 3.41
N PRO A 69 -14.85 11.74 3.75
CA PRO A 69 -15.31 11.65 5.13
C PRO A 69 -14.91 10.29 5.75
N PRO A 70 -14.95 10.13 7.08
CA PRO A 70 -14.63 8.87 7.76
C PRO A 70 -15.37 7.66 7.20
N ASP A 71 -16.66 7.83 6.83
CA ASP A 71 -17.45 6.75 6.23
C ASP A 71 -16.91 6.27 4.88
N PHE A 72 -16.27 7.15 4.10
CA PHE A 72 -15.59 6.75 2.87
C PHE A 72 -14.45 5.75 3.16
N TYR A 73 -13.64 6.02 4.16
CA TYR A 73 -12.54 5.11 4.53
C TYR A 73 -13.06 3.79 5.11
N ARG A 74 -14.16 3.81 5.87
CA ARG A 74 -14.85 2.59 6.29
C ARG A 74 -15.31 1.74 5.10
N VAL A 75 -15.92 2.36 4.08
CA VAL A 75 -16.37 1.68 2.86
C VAL A 75 -15.19 1.13 2.06
N THR A 76 -14.14 1.91 1.87
CA THR A 76 -12.97 1.47 1.11
C THR A 76 -12.16 0.40 1.83
N LYS A 77 -12.14 0.39 3.18
CA LYS A 77 -11.61 -0.72 3.97
C LYS A 77 -12.44 -2.00 3.76
N ALA A 78 -13.76 -1.88 3.72
CA ALA A 78 -14.62 -3.02 3.37
C ALA A 78 -14.36 -3.52 1.95
N PHE A 79 -14.08 -2.64 0.98
CA PHE A 79 -13.65 -3.06 -0.36
C PHE A 79 -12.32 -3.82 -0.31
N HIS A 80 -11.34 -3.30 0.41
CA HIS A 80 -10.05 -3.96 0.60
C HIS A 80 -10.22 -5.38 1.18
N ASN A 81 -10.97 -5.50 2.27
CA ASN A 81 -11.24 -6.77 2.92
C ASN A 81 -12.01 -7.74 2.00
N GLY A 82 -13.02 -7.23 1.31
CA GLY A 82 -13.81 -8.04 0.37
C GLY A 82 -13.05 -8.44 -0.89
N LEU A 83 -12.08 -7.66 -1.36
CA LEU A 83 -11.19 -8.07 -2.45
C LEU A 83 -10.34 -9.29 -2.04
N GLN A 84 -9.93 -9.37 -0.78
CA GLN A 84 -9.21 -10.51 -0.21
C GLN A 84 -10.11 -11.67 0.22
N GLY A 85 -11.41 -11.61 -0.11
CA GLY A 85 -12.34 -12.71 0.12
C GLY A 85 -13.05 -12.74 1.46
N LEU A 86 -12.82 -11.73 2.33
CA LEU A 86 -13.59 -11.65 3.58
C LEU A 86 -15.07 -11.34 3.31
N PRO A 87 -15.98 -11.92 4.12
CA PRO A 87 -17.38 -11.53 4.10
C PRO A 87 -17.53 -10.09 4.55
N VAL A 88 -18.17 -9.27 3.74
CA VAL A 88 -18.45 -7.87 4.04
C VAL A 88 -19.91 -7.56 3.76
N ALA A 89 -20.51 -6.72 4.59
CA ALA A 89 -21.88 -6.25 4.42
C ALA A 89 -21.83 -4.78 3.95
N LEU A 90 -22.17 -4.54 2.69
CA LEU A 90 -22.26 -3.22 2.10
C LEU A 90 -23.68 -2.95 1.60
N ARG A 91 -24.16 -1.74 1.83
CA ARG A 91 -25.46 -1.25 1.35
C ARG A 91 -25.26 -0.48 0.05
N LYS A 92 -26.34 -0.26 -0.68
CA LYS A 92 -26.31 0.58 -1.90
C LYS A 92 -25.72 1.97 -1.59
N SER A 93 -26.08 2.58 -0.46
CA SER A 93 -25.55 3.87 -0.01
C SER A 93 -24.03 3.92 0.14
N ASP A 94 -23.38 2.79 0.46
CA ASP A 94 -21.92 2.72 0.59
C ASP A 94 -21.25 2.82 -0.79
N PHE A 95 -21.82 2.17 -1.81
CA PHE A 95 -21.36 2.31 -3.19
C PHE A 95 -21.63 3.71 -3.75
N ASP A 96 -22.80 4.29 -3.44
CA ASP A 96 -23.15 5.64 -3.83
C ASP A 96 -22.19 6.65 -3.20
N LEU A 97 -21.85 6.52 -1.90
CA LEU A 97 -20.86 7.34 -1.21
C LEU A 97 -19.50 7.27 -1.90
N HIS A 98 -19.00 6.06 -2.16
CA HIS A 98 -17.71 5.87 -2.83
C HIS A 98 -17.69 6.55 -4.22
N TYR A 99 -18.77 6.42 -4.97
CA TYR A 99 -18.91 7.03 -6.29
C TYR A 99 -18.90 8.56 -6.22
N GLU A 100 -19.67 9.15 -5.29
CA GLU A 100 -19.74 10.60 -5.08
C GLU A 100 -18.40 11.20 -4.62
N VAL A 101 -17.73 10.56 -3.68
CA VAL A 101 -16.40 11.01 -3.21
C VAL A 101 -15.38 11.00 -4.36
N ASN A 102 -15.43 10.00 -5.25
CA ASN A 102 -14.58 10.00 -6.45
C ASN A 102 -14.93 11.15 -7.39
N ARG A 103 -16.22 11.49 -7.55
CA ARG A 103 -16.68 12.63 -8.35
C ARG A 103 -16.13 13.95 -7.81
N GLU A 104 -16.22 14.16 -6.51
CA GLU A 104 -15.69 15.36 -5.84
C GLU A 104 -14.17 15.46 -5.98
N ASN A 105 -13.46 14.34 -5.80
CA ASN A 105 -12.02 14.30 -5.95
C ASN A 105 -11.57 14.56 -7.40
N ALA A 106 -12.30 14.09 -8.40
CA ALA A 106 -11.98 14.37 -9.80
C ALA A 106 -12.05 15.88 -10.14
N GLN A 107 -12.90 16.62 -9.43
CA GLN A 107 -12.98 18.09 -9.55
C GLN A 107 -11.88 18.82 -8.79
N ARG A 108 -11.41 18.23 -7.69
CA ARG A 108 -10.41 18.83 -6.78
C ARG A 108 -8.98 18.59 -7.21
N LEU A 109 -8.69 17.37 -7.72
CA LEU A 109 -7.34 16.94 -8.02
C LEU A 109 -6.87 17.48 -9.38
N ASN A 110 -5.60 17.81 -9.46
CA ASN A 110 -4.97 18.11 -10.75
C ASN A 110 -4.55 16.79 -11.43
N LEU A 111 -5.42 16.27 -12.30
CA LEU A 111 -5.20 15.02 -13.01
C LEU A 111 -4.67 15.22 -14.44
N GLU A 112 -4.43 16.46 -14.89
CA GLU A 112 -3.88 16.70 -16.22
C GLU A 112 -2.50 16.07 -16.37
N ALA A 113 -2.40 15.02 -17.20
CA ALA A 113 -1.20 14.21 -17.36
C ALA A 113 -1.21 13.38 -18.65
N ASP A 114 -0.02 12.96 -19.10
CA ASP A 114 0.11 11.95 -20.16
C ASP A 114 -0.30 10.56 -19.62
N ILE A 115 -0.01 10.26 -18.35
CA ILE A 115 -0.34 8.99 -17.71
C ILE A 115 -0.82 9.25 -16.27
N VAL A 116 -1.93 8.65 -15.89
CA VAL A 116 -2.40 8.59 -14.49
C VAL A 116 -2.38 7.15 -14.01
N PHE A 117 -1.66 6.89 -12.93
CA PHE A 117 -1.71 5.63 -12.17
C PHE A 117 -2.66 5.77 -11.00
N VAL A 118 -3.70 4.97 -11.00
CA VAL A 118 -4.67 4.87 -9.92
C VAL A 118 -4.35 3.62 -9.10
N HIS A 119 -4.05 3.82 -7.81
CA HIS A 119 -3.67 2.74 -6.90
C HIS A 119 -4.86 2.28 -6.07
N ASP A 120 -5.10 0.98 -6.11
CA ASP A 120 -6.14 0.28 -5.34
C ASP A 120 -7.59 0.73 -5.65
N PRO A 121 -8.62 0.29 -4.90
CA PRO A 121 -10.00 0.59 -5.24
C PRO A 121 -10.47 2.00 -4.86
N GLN A 122 -9.77 2.71 -3.94
CA GLN A 122 -10.28 3.98 -3.41
C GLN A 122 -10.51 5.03 -4.51
N PRO A 123 -9.55 5.32 -5.42
CA PRO A 123 -9.69 6.33 -6.45
C PRO A 123 -10.19 5.80 -7.81
N ILE A 124 -10.72 4.59 -7.84
CA ILE A 124 -10.93 3.84 -9.10
C ILE A 124 -11.92 4.52 -10.07
N TYR A 125 -12.85 5.33 -9.57
CA TYR A 125 -13.86 6.00 -10.37
C TYR A 125 -13.44 7.39 -10.87
N LEU A 126 -12.25 7.90 -10.53
CA LEU A 126 -11.75 9.20 -11.00
C LEU A 126 -11.79 9.32 -12.52
N LEU A 127 -11.44 8.25 -13.23
CA LEU A 127 -11.49 8.19 -14.70
C LEU A 127 -12.86 8.59 -15.27
N GLN A 128 -13.95 8.24 -14.59
CA GLN A 128 -15.32 8.49 -15.09
C GLN A 128 -15.73 9.95 -15.04
N PHE A 129 -15.12 10.71 -14.11
CA PHE A 129 -15.45 12.11 -13.84
C PHE A 129 -14.42 13.09 -14.38
N THR A 130 -13.29 12.60 -14.86
CA THR A 130 -12.26 13.43 -15.47
C THR A 130 -12.65 13.77 -16.92
N PRO A 131 -12.60 15.03 -17.33
CA PRO A 131 -12.94 15.42 -18.70
C PRO A 131 -12.13 14.65 -19.76
N PRO A 132 -12.77 14.24 -20.87
CA PRO A 132 -12.06 13.59 -21.98
C PRO A 132 -10.90 14.45 -22.50
N GLY A 133 -9.74 13.83 -22.75
CA GLY A 133 -8.55 14.50 -23.27
C GLY A 133 -7.65 15.15 -22.20
N GLN A 134 -8.10 15.25 -20.96
CA GLN A 134 -7.26 15.75 -19.85
C GLN A 134 -6.15 14.76 -19.47
N VAL A 135 -6.42 13.46 -19.62
CA VAL A 135 -5.47 12.37 -19.36
C VAL A 135 -5.25 11.55 -20.61
N GLY A 136 -3.97 11.29 -20.96
CA GLY A 136 -3.62 10.49 -22.12
C GLY A 136 -3.87 8.99 -21.93
N ARG A 137 -3.44 8.44 -20.79
CA ARG A 137 -3.59 7.02 -20.44
C ARG A 137 -3.93 6.85 -18.96
N TRP A 138 -4.82 5.90 -18.67
CA TRP A 138 -5.21 5.50 -17.33
C TRP A 138 -4.72 4.08 -17.04
N ILE A 139 -3.97 3.92 -15.94
CA ILE A 139 -3.45 2.63 -15.50
C ILE A 139 -3.97 2.36 -14.08
N TRP A 140 -4.64 1.24 -13.88
CA TRP A 140 -5.00 0.79 -12.54
C TRP A 140 -3.94 -0.14 -11.98
N ARG A 141 -3.43 0.14 -10.76
CA ARG A 141 -2.50 -0.73 -10.05
C ARG A 141 -3.15 -1.27 -8.78
N CYS A 142 -3.40 -2.57 -8.76
CA CYS A 142 -3.92 -3.30 -7.63
C CYS A 142 -2.78 -3.89 -6.80
N HIS A 143 -2.67 -3.45 -5.54
CA HIS A 143 -1.70 -3.98 -4.58
C HIS A 143 -2.28 -5.09 -3.70
N ILE A 144 -3.60 -5.32 -3.82
CA ILE A 144 -4.40 -6.24 -3.01
C ILE A 144 -4.50 -7.60 -3.71
N ASP A 145 -4.56 -8.68 -2.93
CA ASP A 145 -4.93 -9.99 -3.47
C ASP A 145 -6.40 -9.97 -3.94
N ALA A 146 -6.60 -10.04 -5.25
CA ALA A 146 -7.91 -10.09 -5.87
C ALA A 146 -8.23 -11.48 -6.46
N SER A 147 -7.55 -12.54 -5.99
CA SER A 147 -7.73 -13.90 -6.52
C SER A 147 -9.14 -14.47 -6.25
N ARG A 148 -9.73 -14.13 -5.10
CA ARG A 148 -11.05 -14.64 -4.67
C ARG A 148 -11.95 -13.54 -4.09
N PRO A 149 -12.21 -12.45 -4.82
CA PRO A 149 -12.92 -11.32 -4.28
C PRO A 149 -14.41 -11.59 -4.06
N ASN A 150 -15.02 -10.85 -3.14
CA ASN A 150 -16.48 -10.75 -3.03
C ASN A 150 -17.07 -10.35 -4.39
N ARG A 151 -18.04 -11.10 -4.88
CA ARG A 151 -18.61 -10.94 -6.22
C ARG A 151 -19.26 -9.57 -6.45
N THR A 152 -19.95 -9.03 -5.45
CA THR A 152 -20.63 -7.73 -5.56
C THR A 152 -19.62 -6.60 -5.67
N ILE A 153 -18.58 -6.63 -4.83
CA ILE A 153 -17.49 -5.63 -4.87
C ILE A 153 -16.75 -5.73 -6.20
N TRP A 154 -16.36 -6.94 -6.61
CA TRP A 154 -15.65 -7.11 -7.87
C TRP A 154 -16.44 -6.56 -9.05
N LYS A 155 -17.71 -6.93 -9.17
CA LYS A 155 -18.58 -6.45 -10.26
C LYS A 155 -18.69 -4.91 -10.29
N TYR A 156 -18.74 -4.28 -9.11
CA TYR A 156 -18.78 -2.82 -9.00
C TYR A 156 -17.46 -2.19 -9.48
N LEU A 157 -16.32 -2.71 -9.04
CA LEU A 157 -15.00 -2.19 -9.41
C LEU A 157 -14.67 -2.49 -10.89
N GLU A 158 -14.97 -3.71 -11.38
CA GLU A 158 -14.72 -4.16 -12.74
C GLU A 158 -15.41 -3.26 -13.77
N ALA A 159 -16.58 -2.71 -13.46
CA ALA A 159 -17.28 -1.75 -14.30
C ALA A 159 -16.44 -0.48 -14.60
N SER A 160 -15.59 -0.07 -13.65
CA SER A 160 -14.62 1.01 -13.88
C SER A 160 -13.31 0.49 -14.48
N ILE A 161 -12.76 -0.62 -13.95
CA ILE A 161 -11.48 -1.18 -14.40
C ILE A 161 -11.49 -1.49 -15.91
N SER A 162 -12.59 -1.96 -16.44
CA SER A 162 -12.74 -2.27 -17.87
C SER A 162 -12.54 -1.06 -18.81
N ARG A 163 -12.53 0.15 -18.26
CA ARG A 163 -12.31 1.40 -19.00
C ARG A 163 -10.85 1.90 -18.90
N TYR A 164 -10.03 1.27 -18.09
CA TYR A 164 -8.61 1.59 -17.98
C TYR A 164 -7.84 1.04 -19.19
N ASP A 165 -6.76 1.73 -19.59
CA ASP A 165 -5.88 1.31 -20.68
C ASP A 165 -5.06 0.07 -20.31
N ALA A 166 -4.77 -0.11 -19.02
CA ALA A 166 -4.06 -1.28 -18.50
C ALA A 166 -4.30 -1.47 -17.01
N ALA A 167 -4.04 -2.69 -16.54
CA ALA A 167 -4.01 -3.03 -15.11
C ALA A 167 -2.67 -3.66 -14.72
N ILE A 168 -2.22 -3.40 -13.48
CA ILE A 168 -1.00 -3.96 -12.92
C ILE A 168 -1.34 -4.69 -11.63
N PHE A 169 -0.85 -5.91 -11.46
CA PHE A 169 -0.95 -6.71 -10.24
C PHE A 169 0.44 -6.99 -9.66
N SER A 170 0.51 -7.25 -8.36
CA SER A 170 1.79 -7.52 -7.67
C SER A 170 2.36 -8.90 -7.99
N MET A 171 1.50 -9.89 -8.27
CA MET A 171 1.90 -11.23 -8.68
C MET A 171 0.78 -11.93 -9.47
N PRO A 172 1.11 -12.97 -10.26
CA PRO A 172 0.12 -13.65 -11.09
C PRO A 172 -1.04 -14.26 -10.30
N ALA A 173 -0.75 -14.80 -9.11
CA ALA A 173 -1.77 -15.42 -8.25
C ALA A 173 -2.83 -14.45 -7.74
N PHE A 174 -2.53 -13.15 -7.68
CA PHE A 174 -3.45 -12.10 -7.23
C PHE A 174 -4.32 -11.54 -8.36
N ALA A 175 -3.93 -11.83 -9.60
CA ALA A 175 -4.60 -11.29 -10.77
C ALA A 175 -5.93 -11.99 -11.07
N ARG A 176 -6.86 -11.23 -11.63
CA ARG A 176 -8.06 -11.76 -12.27
C ARG A 176 -8.08 -11.34 -13.73
N PRO A 177 -8.66 -12.18 -14.62
CA PRO A 177 -8.84 -11.80 -16.03
C PRO A 177 -9.63 -10.50 -16.15
N LEU A 178 -9.11 -9.57 -16.96
CA LEU A 178 -9.72 -8.28 -17.27
C LEU A 178 -9.78 -8.09 -18.81
N ALA A 179 -10.62 -7.19 -19.26
CA ALA A 179 -10.72 -6.83 -20.67
C ALA A 179 -9.56 -6.00 -21.18
N CYS A 180 -8.85 -5.28 -20.28
CA CYS A 180 -7.66 -4.49 -20.63
C CYS A 180 -6.36 -5.31 -20.49
N PRO A 181 -5.26 -4.88 -21.14
CA PRO A 181 -3.94 -5.46 -20.94
C PRO A 181 -3.53 -5.52 -19.46
N MET A 182 -2.94 -6.64 -19.06
CA MET A 182 -2.51 -6.86 -17.68
C MET A 182 -1.01 -7.05 -17.61
N PHE A 183 -0.40 -6.47 -16.57
CA PHE A 183 1.01 -6.60 -16.27
C PHE A 183 1.20 -7.09 -14.83
N VAL A 184 2.31 -7.80 -14.61
CA VAL A 184 2.71 -8.22 -13.26
C VAL A 184 3.99 -7.48 -12.90
N ILE A 185 3.91 -6.62 -11.90
CA ILE A 185 5.03 -5.85 -11.38
C ILE A 185 5.02 -5.97 -9.86
N PRO A 186 5.96 -6.72 -9.27
CA PRO A 186 6.04 -6.88 -7.82
C PRO A 186 6.30 -5.53 -7.13
N PRO A 187 5.92 -5.38 -5.85
CA PRO A 187 6.30 -4.22 -5.06
C PRO A 187 7.81 -4.19 -4.83
N SER A 188 8.34 -3.00 -4.64
CA SER A 188 9.75 -2.76 -4.32
C SER A 188 9.88 -2.05 -2.98
N ILE A 189 11.08 -2.10 -2.42
CA ILE A 189 11.48 -1.37 -1.22
C ILE A 189 12.55 -0.34 -1.57
N ASP A 190 12.70 0.68 -0.72
CA ASP A 190 13.89 1.53 -0.73
C ASP A 190 14.94 0.92 0.21
N PRO A 191 16.11 0.47 -0.30
CA PRO A 191 17.15 -0.12 0.52
C PRO A 191 17.81 0.89 1.48
N PHE A 192 17.63 2.18 1.25
CA PHE A 192 18.18 3.26 2.09
C PHE A 192 17.17 3.85 3.07
N SER A 193 15.97 3.31 3.14
CA SER A 193 15.02 3.71 4.19
C SER A 193 15.51 3.26 5.57
N ASP A 194 15.14 4.00 6.60
CA ASP A 194 15.53 3.69 8.00
C ASP A 194 15.19 2.26 8.41
N LYS A 195 14.17 1.67 7.79
CA LYS A 195 13.77 0.26 8.02
C LYS A 195 14.79 -0.76 7.49
N ASN A 196 15.59 -0.39 6.50
CA ASN A 196 16.49 -1.28 5.78
C ASN A 196 17.97 -0.97 6.07
N CYS A 197 18.26 0.07 6.84
CA CYS A 197 19.62 0.41 7.27
C CYS A 197 20.05 -0.42 8.48
N ALA A 198 21.34 -0.77 8.54
CA ALA A 198 21.93 -1.36 9.73
C ALA A 198 21.90 -0.34 10.88
N ILE A 199 21.45 -0.76 12.03
CA ILE A 199 21.44 0.05 13.26
C ILE A 199 22.68 -0.34 14.07
N PRO A 200 23.49 0.64 14.61
CA PRO A 200 24.59 0.36 15.52
C PRO A 200 24.12 -0.48 16.71
N GLU A 201 24.97 -1.42 17.15
CA GLU A 201 24.60 -2.36 18.22
C GLU A 201 24.22 -1.65 19.52
N ALA A 202 24.92 -0.58 19.88
CA ALA A 202 24.63 0.20 21.07
C ALA A 202 23.22 0.82 21.02
N GLU A 203 22.85 1.39 19.88
CA GLU A 203 21.51 1.98 19.67
C GLU A 203 20.41 0.92 19.69
N ARG A 204 20.69 -0.25 19.09
CA ARG A 204 19.79 -1.41 19.13
C ARG A 204 19.53 -1.88 20.56
N LEU A 205 20.59 -2.05 21.36
CA LEU A 205 20.49 -2.48 22.75
C LEU A 205 19.77 -1.45 23.63
N GLU A 206 20.06 -0.15 23.44
CA GLU A 206 19.36 0.93 24.12
C GLU A 206 17.87 0.92 23.82
N THR A 207 17.50 0.75 22.54
CA THR A 207 16.09 0.70 22.11
C THR A 207 15.38 -0.50 22.71
N ILE A 208 15.98 -1.70 22.67
CA ILE A 208 15.44 -2.92 23.24
C ILE A 208 15.21 -2.76 24.74
N SER A 209 16.22 -2.24 25.46
CA SER A 209 16.14 -2.02 26.90
C SER A 209 15.03 -1.01 27.28
N ARG A 210 14.91 0.09 26.53
CA ARG A 210 13.85 1.10 26.72
C ARG A 210 12.45 0.54 26.55
N LEU A 211 12.29 -0.48 25.70
CA LEU A 211 11.03 -1.18 25.49
C LEU A 211 10.79 -2.29 26.53
N GLY A 212 11.68 -2.47 27.51
CA GLY A 212 11.55 -3.50 28.54
C GLY A 212 11.83 -4.92 28.02
N ILE A 213 12.50 -5.06 26.88
CA ILE A 213 12.87 -6.34 26.28
C ILE A 213 14.25 -6.73 26.80
N ASP A 214 14.38 -7.94 27.30
CA ASP A 214 15.64 -8.50 27.77
C ASP A 214 16.44 -9.03 26.54
N PRO A 215 17.63 -8.48 26.24
CA PRO A 215 18.42 -8.86 25.08
C PRO A 215 19.01 -10.28 25.17
N ASP A 216 19.10 -10.86 26.36
CA ASP A 216 19.67 -12.19 26.59
C ASP A 216 18.62 -13.32 26.50
N ARG A 217 17.35 -12.96 26.32
CA ARG A 217 16.24 -13.92 26.18
C ARG A 217 15.74 -14.02 24.76
N LEU A 218 15.21 -15.17 24.40
CA LEU A 218 14.58 -15.38 23.09
C LEU A 218 13.40 -14.43 22.92
N LEU A 219 13.33 -13.80 21.76
CA LEU A 219 12.30 -12.85 21.38
C LEU A 219 11.58 -13.29 20.11
N LEU A 220 10.26 -13.40 20.18
CA LEU A 220 9.39 -13.38 19.00
C LEU A 220 8.99 -11.93 18.74
N VAL A 221 9.07 -11.50 17.48
CA VAL A 221 8.70 -10.15 17.10
C VAL A 221 7.83 -10.15 15.86
N GLN A 222 6.74 -9.37 15.91
CA GLN A 222 5.99 -8.99 14.72
C GLN A 222 6.01 -7.48 14.57
N VAL A 223 6.47 -7.00 13.42
CA VAL A 223 6.44 -5.58 13.05
C VAL A 223 5.46 -5.40 11.92
N SER A 224 4.28 -4.87 12.22
CA SER A 224 3.22 -4.67 11.23
C SER A 224 2.18 -3.67 11.76
N ARG A 225 1.30 -3.15 10.89
CA ARG A 225 0.08 -2.50 11.37
C ARG A 225 -0.77 -3.52 12.14
N PHE A 226 -1.57 -3.03 13.09
CA PHE A 226 -2.61 -3.83 13.71
C PHE A 226 -3.76 -4.00 12.71
N ASP A 227 -3.72 -5.09 11.96
CA ASP A 227 -4.62 -5.41 10.85
C ASP A 227 -4.93 -6.92 10.91
N ARG A 228 -6.18 -7.30 10.63
CA ARG A 228 -6.64 -8.70 10.73
C ARG A 228 -5.84 -9.65 9.82
N PHE A 229 -5.40 -9.18 8.65
CA PHE A 229 -4.56 -9.96 7.73
C PHE A 229 -3.12 -10.15 8.20
N LYS A 230 -2.68 -9.41 9.21
CA LYS A 230 -1.39 -9.61 9.87
C LYS A 230 -1.48 -10.62 11.01
N ASP A 231 -2.71 -10.96 11.40
CA ASP A 231 -3.03 -11.99 12.40
C ASP A 231 -2.25 -11.85 13.72
N PRO A 232 -2.25 -10.67 14.37
CA PRO A 232 -1.51 -10.51 15.62
C PRO A 232 -2.06 -11.40 16.74
N LEU A 233 -3.35 -11.76 16.71
CA LEU A 233 -3.95 -12.68 17.67
C LEU A 233 -3.40 -14.11 17.50
N GLY A 234 -3.25 -14.56 16.25
CA GLY A 234 -2.61 -15.84 15.95
C GLY A 234 -1.14 -15.88 16.40
N VAL A 235 -0.43 -14.74 16.33
CA VAL A 235 0.94 -14.63 16.87
C VAL A 235 0.96 -14.80 18.40
N ILE A 236 0.00 -14.22 19.12
CA ILE A 236 -0.15 -14.44 20.58
C ILE A 236 -0.41 -15.93 20.89
N GLU A 237 -1.30 -16.58 20.13
CA GLU A 237 -1.55 -18.00 20.30
C GLU A 237 -0.30 -18.86 20.01
N ALA A 238 0.44 -18.54 18.97
CA ALA A 238 1.71 -19.19 18.65
C ALA A 238 2.75 -19.01 19.77
N PHE A 239 2.82 -17.83 20.36
CA PHE A 239 3.68 -17.55 21.52
C PHE A 239 3.28 -18.44 22.71
N ARG A 240 1.99 -18.50 23.07
CA ARG A 240 1.49 -19.35 24.17
C ARG A 240 1.80 -20.83 23.96
N LEU A 241 1.75 -21.31 22.73
CA LEU A 241 2.12 -22.69 22.40
C LEU A 241 3.61 -22.97 22.58
N LEU A 242 4.47 -21.97 22.38
CA LEU A 242 5.92 -22.11 22.46
C LEU A 242 6.49 -21.86 23.85
N GLU A 243 5.84 -21.02 24.67
CA GLU A 243 6.31 -20.61 26.00
C GLU A 243 6.67 -21.81 26.91
N PRO A 244 5.90 -22.92 26.97
CA PRO A 244 6.25 -24.09 27.79
C PRO A 244 7.55 -24.76 27.38
N TYR A 245 7.96 -24.62 26.13
CA TYR A 245 9.19 -25.24 25.58
C TYR A 245 10.41 -24.30 25.65
N TYR A 246 10.17 -22.99 25.79
CA TYR A 246 11.20 -21.96 25.83
C TYR A 246 10.99 -21.05 27.05
N PRO A 247 11.40 -21.51 28.25
CA PRO A 247 11.23 -20.70 29.46
C PRO A 247 11.86 -19.31 29.32
N GLY A 248 11.05 -18.29 29.59
CA GLY A 248 11.53 -16.92 29.45
C GLY A 248 11.41 -16.35 28.04
N LEU A 249 10.75 -17.03 27.08
CA LEU A 249 10.41 -16.44 25.80
C LEU A 249 9.67 -15.12 25.95
N GLN A 250 9.96 -14.17 25.09
CA GLN A 250 9.32 -12.86 25.05
C GLN A 250 8.57 -12.67 23.73
N LEU A 251 7.51 -11.88 23.75
CA LEU A 251 6.78 -11.48 22.55
C LEU A 251 6.71 -9.95 22.47
N ALA A 252 7.07 -9.40 21.31
CA ALA A 252 6.88 -8.00 21.00
C ALA A 252 6.03 -7.83 19.73
N LEU A 253 4.92 -7.14 19.87
CA LEU A 253 4.07 -6.71 18.74
C LEU A 253 4.26 -5.21 18.56
N ALA A 254 4.89 -4.80 17.46
CA ALA A 254 5.19 -3.41 17.16
C ALA A 254 4.45 -2.96 15.91
N GLY A 255 3.70 -1.87 16.02
CA GLY A 255 2.94 -1.33 14.91
C GLY A 255 2.38 0.06 15.18
N GLY A 256 1.99 0.74 14.12
CA GLY A 256 1.36 2.05 14.16
C GLY A 256 0.03 2.07 13.42
N PRO A 257 -0.78 3.11 13.62
CA PRO A 257 -2.01 3.35 12.86
C PRO A 257 -1.68 3.71 11.40
N ALA A 258 -2.70 3.63 10.55
CA ALA A 258 -2.72 4.25 9.23
C ALA A 258 -3.95 5.15 9.13
N ASP A 259 -3.79 6.32 8.50
CA ASP A 259 -4.84 7.34 8.45
C ASP A 259 -6.11 6.89 7.70
N ASP A 260 -5.96 5.93 6.80
CA ASP A 260 -7.03 5.37 5.98
C ASP A 260 -7.56 4.00 6.49
N ASP A 261 -7.13 3.56 7.68
CA ASP A 261 -7.51 2.26 8.26
C ASP A 261 -8.24 2.39 9.60
N PRO A 262 -9.57 2.44 9.59
CA PRO A 262 -10.37 2.56 10.81
C PRO A 262 -10.38 1.29 11.69
N GLU A 263 -9.99 0.11 11.17
CA GLU A 263 -9.96 -1.14 11.93
C GLU A 263 -8.78 -1.25 12.90
N GLY A 264 -7.70 -0.49 12.67
CA GLY A 264 -6.47 -0.65 13.43
C GLY A 264 -6.64 -0.50 14.94
N ALA A 265 -7.47 0.45 15.38
CA ALA A 265 -7.76 0.66 16.80
C ALA A 265 -8.58 -0.48 17.42
N GLU A 266 -9.46 -1.13 16.65
CA GLU A 266 -10.24 -2.28 17.10
C GLU A 266 -9.34 -3.50 17.28
N VAL A 267 -8.50 -3.79 16.27
CA VAL A 267 -7.53 -4.91 16.32
C VAL A 267 -6.53 -4.73 17.47
N LEU A 268 -6.06 -3.49 17.71
CA LEU A 268 -5.17 -3.21 18.84
C LEU A 268 -5.86 -3.50 20.19
N ARG A 269 -7.14 -3.14 20.34
CA ARG A 269 -7.90 -3.49 21.58
C ARG A 269 -7.99 -5.00 21.75
N ASP A 270 -8.36 -5.74 20.70
CA ASP A 270 -8.43 -7.19 20.72
C ASP A 270 -7.07 -7.82 21.13
N VAL A 271 -5.96 -7.24 20.66
CA VAL A 271 -4.61 -7.65 21.02
C VAL A 271 -4.30 -7.39 22.50
N LEU A 272 -4.64 -6.19 23.01
CA LEU A 272 -4.42 -5.83 24.40
C LEU A 272 -5.26 -6.69 25.36
N ASP A 273 -6.53 -6.93 25.02
CA ASP A 273 -7.40 -7.81 25.77
C ASP A 273 -6.85 -9.23 25.83
N ARG A 274 -6.39 -9.75 24.68
CA ARG A 274 -5.83 -11.10 24.58
C ARG A 274 -4.46 -11.22 25.29
N ALA A 275 -3.65 -10.18 25.28
CA ALA A 275 -2.32 -10.17 25.92
C ALA A 275 -2.41 -10.03 27.46
N GLY A 276 -3.52 -9.49 27.97
CA GLY A 276 -3.76 -9.32 29.42
C GLY A 276 -4.22 -10.59 30.14
N ASP A 277 -4.63 -11.61 29.39
CA ASP A 277 -5.02 -12.92 29.90
C ASP A 277 -3.77 -13.83 30.07
#